data_1fa8557b63d04bfbdd8ff943865c1042
#
_entry.id   1fa8557b63d04bfbdd8ff943865c1042
#
_cell.length_a   1.000
_cell.length_b   1.000
_cell.length_c   1.000
_cell.angle_alpha   90.00
_cell.angle_beta   90.00
_cell.angle_gamma   90.00
#
_symmetry.space_group_name_H-M   'P 1'
#
loop_
_entity.id
_entity.type
_entity.pdbx_description
1 polymer ?
#
loop_
_entity_poly.entity_id
_entity_poly.type
_entity_poly.pdbx_seq_one_letter_code
_entity_poly.pdbx_strand_id
1 'polypeptide(L)'
;MKISAALATDLGILTAALDEPAADVLHSLHRLGVDAHAAVPSFLGLSVTVDGSDPSFAFTSFEEGAADGVRTSLRLTLPGAGEDSASPPVALILYAGTPGTFVDLAADLAWLTGRPPSDFALDQHLSAPPGSDAGTSLRAASVINQAIGVLICRGYTPRQAHSKLATQADGAGTDRYTTAQSILDTLTAADPADAERRSGAQHGLTA
;
A
#
# COMPACT_ATOMS: atom_id res chain seq x y z
N MET A 1 -26.86 -0.24 -9.10
CA MET A 1 -27.08 0.48 -7.82
C MET A 1 -26.62 -0.28 -6.57
N LYS A 2 -26.86 -1.59 -6.34
CA LYS A 2 -26.36 -2.26 -5.12
C LYS A 2 -24.84 -2.43 -5.08
N ILE A 3 -24.22 -2.67 -6.22
CA ILE A 3 -22.77 -2.91 -6.35
C ILE A 3 -21.98 -1.61 -6.19
N SER A 4 -22.46 -0.51 -6.80
CA SER A 4 -21.85 0.81 -6.63
C SER A 4 -21.92 1.30 -5.17
N ALA A 5 -22.97 0.92 -4.42
CA ALA A 5 -23.10 1.24 -3.00
C ALA A 5 -22.11 0.46 -2.12
N ALA A 6 -21.83 -0.83 -2.44
CA ALA A 6 -20.81 -1.61 -1.75
C ALA A 6 -19.42 -0.99 -1.95
N LEU A 7 -19.07 -0.67 -3.21
CA LEU A 7 -17.83 0.04 -3.53
C LEU A 7 -17.68 1.39 -2.82
N ALA A 8 -18.75 2.18 -2.76
CA ALA A 8 -18.74 3.45 -2.03
C ALA A 8 -18.50 3.24 -0.51
N THR A 9 -19.09 2.18 0.06
CA THR A 9 -18.87 1.81 1.46
C THR A 9 -17.41 1.37 1.69
N ASP A 10 -16.86 0.54 0.81
CA ASP A 10 -15.47 0.07 0.93
C ASP A 10 -14.46 1.20 0.73
N LEU A 11 -14.76 2.18 -0.14
CA LEU A 11 -13.96 3.40 -0.26
C LEU A 11 -13.97 4.21 1.04
N GLY A 12 -15.12 4.31 1.70
CA GLY A 12 -15.24 4.96 3.01
C GLY A 12 -14.42 4.23 4.08
N ILE A 13 -14.49 2.90 4.11
CA ILE A 13 -13.69 2.06 5.03
C ILE A 13 -12.19 2.22 4.73
N LEU A 14 -11.79 2.19 3.47
CA LEU A 14 -10.39 2.39 3.07
C LEU A 14 -9.90 3.78 3.48
N THR A 15 -10.69 4.83 3.25
CA THR A 15 -10.34 6.19 3.66
C THR A 15 -10.14 6.27 5.18
N ALA A 16 -11.06 5.70 5.96
CA ALA A 16 -10.92 5.65 7.42
C ALA A 16 -9.70 4.82 7.87
N ALA A 17 -9.42 3.71 7.19
CA ALA A 17 -8.25 2.87 7.48
C ALA A 17 -6.92 3.57 7.19
N LEU A 18 -6.87 4.49 6.22
CA LEU A 18 -5.68 5.29 5.95
C LEU A 18 -5.38 6.30 7.07
N ASP A 19 -6.39 6.69 7.84
CA ASP A 19 -6.25 7.61 8.98
C ASP A 19 -5.86 6.89 10.28
N GLU A 20 -5.97 5.57 10.34
CA GLU A 20 -5.73 4.79 11.55
C GLU A 20 -4.43 3.96 11.45
N PRO A 21 -3.40 4.23 12.28
CA PRO A 21 -2.08 3.58 12.18
C PRO A 21 -2.10 2.04 12.38
N ALA A 22 -3.16 1.51 12.99
CA ALA A 22 -3.31 0.07 13.27
C ALA A 22 -4.27 -0.63 12.32
N ALA A 23 -4.87 0.09 11.35
CA ALA A 23 -5.84 -0.49 10.44
C ALA A 23 -5.19 -1.41 9.40
N ASP A 24 -5.88 -2.50 9.06
CA ASP A 24 -5.47 -3.40 8.00
C ASP A 24 -5.90 -2.85 6.63
N VAL A 25 -5.10 -1.92 6.11
CA VAL A 25 -5.28 -1.30 4.79
C VAL A 25 -5.27 -2.36 3.68
N LEU A 26 -4.50 -3.43 3.84
CA LEU A 26 -4.43 -4.52 2.86
C LEU A 26 -5.75 -5.28 2.76
N HIS A 27 -6.34 -5.60 3.89
CA HIS A 27 -7.64 -6.26 3.93
C HIS A 27 -8.71 -5.38 3.25
N SER A 28 -8.67 -4.07 3.52
CA SER A 28 -9.59 -3.10 2.90
C SER A 28 -9.40 -3.01 1.38
N LEU A 29 -8.14 -3.01 0.90
CA LEU A 29 -7.82 -3.02 -0.53
C LEU A 29 -8.23 -4.33 -1.21
N HIS A 30 -8.03 -5.46 -0.55
CA HIS A 30 -8.46 -6.76 -1.07
C HIS A 30 -9.99 -6.81 -1.24
N ARG A 31 -10.75 -6.38 -0.22
CA ARG A 31 -12.22 -6.30 -0.29
C ARG A 31 -12.67 -5.38 -1.43
N LEU A 32 -12.07 -4.19 -1.52
CA LEU A 32 -12.36 -3.26 -2.60
C LEU A 32 -12.11 -3.90 -3.97
N GLY A 33 -11.03 -4.66 -4.13
CA GLY A 33 -10.73 -5.41 -5.36
C GLY A 33 -11.79 -6.44 -5.71
N VAL A 34 -12.27 -7.20 -4.72
CA VAL A 34 -13.35 -8.20 -4.90
C VAL A 34 -14.66 -7.51 -5.34
N ASP A 35 -15.03 -6.41 -4.69
CA ASP A 35 -16.26 -5.70 -5.02
C ASP A 35 -16.15 -4.95 -6.36
N ALA A 36 -14.95 -4.45 -6.70
CA ALA A 36 -14.67 -3.89 -8.02
C ALA A 36 -14.78 -4.95 -9.13
N HIS A 37 -14.25 -6.14 -8.92
CA HIS A 37 -14.38 -7.26 -9.87
C HIS A 37 -15.86 -7.67 -10.06
N ALA A 38 -16.63 -7.69 -8.99
CA ALA A 38 -18.07 -7.99 -9.07
C ALA A 38 -18.87 -6.89 -9.78
N ALA A 39 -18.44 -5.63 -9.66
CA ALA A 39 -19.08 -4.47 -10.30
C ALA A 39 -18.71 -4.34 -11.79
N VAL A 40 -17.49 -4.70 -12.15
CA VAL A 40 -16.87 -4.47 -13.45
C VAL A 40 -16.32 -5.77 -13.99
N PRO A 41 -17.06 -6.49 -14.89
CA PRO A 41 -16.65 -7.79 -15.40
C PRO A 41 -15.29 -7.82 -16.12
N SER A 42 -14.84 -6.68 -16.65
CA SER A 42 -13.53 -6.53 -17.30
C SER A 42 -12.47 -5.92 -16.37
N PHE A 43 -12.69 -5.92 -15.06
CA PHE A 43 -11.72 -5.46 -14.07
C PHE A 43 -10.43 -6.30 -14.14
N LEU A 44 -9.29 -5.64 -14.12
CA LEU A 44 -7.98 -6.28 -14.24
C LEU A 44 -7.12 -6.12 -12.98
N GLY A 45 -7.40 -5.09 -12.20
CA GLY A 45 -6.62 -4.81 -11.01
C GLY A 45 -6.73 -3.38 -10.52
N LEU A 46 -6.00 -3.08 -9.46
CA LEU A 46 -5.94 -1.75 -8.86
C LEU A 46 -4.51 -1.38 -8.47
N SER A 47 -4.25 -0.08 -8.36
CA SER A 47 -3.05 0.45 -7.71
C SER A 47 -3.39 1.58 -6.74
N VAL A 48 -2.57 1.70 -5.70
CA VAL A 48 -2.62 2.82 -4.75
C VAL A 48 -1.27 3.51 -4.78
N THR A 49 -1.28 4.81 -4.94
CA THR A 49 -0.07 5.64 -4.89
C THR A 49 -0.24 6.75 -3.87
N VAL A 50 0.81 7.05 -3.13
CA VAL A 50 0.87 8.18 -2.19
C VAL A 50 1.84 9.19 -2.78
N ASP A 51 1.30 10.28 -3.32
CA ASP A 51 2.09 11.33 -3.92
C ASP A 51 2.78 12.18 -2.84
N GLY A 52 4.06 12.47 -3.02
CA GLY A 52 4.82 13.32 -2.08
C GLY A 52 5.38 12.61 -0.85
N SER A 53 5.19 11.29 -0.71
CA SER A 53 5.95 10.50 0.26
C SER A 53 7.37 10.25 -0.27
N ASP A 54 8.37 10.31 0.60
CA ASP A 54 9.75 9.89 0.25
C ASP A 54 10.14 8.70 1.14
N PRO A 55 10.25 7.50 0.59
CA PRO A 55 10.02 7.12 -0.81
C PRO A 55 8.54 7.16 -1.21
N SER A 56 8.26 7.42 -2.51
CA SER A 56 6.90 7.30 -3.03
C SER A 56 6.38 5.88 -2.80
N PHE A 57 5.23 5.79 -2.14
CA PHE A 57 4.59 4.50 -1.92
C PHE A 57 3.69 4.17 -3.11
N ALA A 58 3.87 2.99 -3.67
CA ALA A 58 2.97 2.45 -4.69
C ALA A 58 2.68 0.99 -4.36
N PHE A 59 1.40 0.66 -4.29
CA PHE A 59 0.90 -0.71 -4.22
C PHE A 59 0.13 -1.02 -5.49
N THR A 60 0.37 -2.16 -6.10
CA THR A 60 -0.31 -2.58 -7.32
C THR A 60 -0.70 -4.04 -7.22
N SER A 61 -1.96 -4.35 -7.51
CA SER A 61 -2.49 -5.71 -7.56
C SER A 61 -3.20 -5.91 -8.90
N PHE A 62 -2.69 -6.83 -9.72
CA PHE A 62 -3.29 -7.27 -10.98
C PHE A 62 -3.48 -8.77 -10.99
N GLU A 63 -4.41 -9.26 -11.78
CA GLU A 63 -4.42 -10.66 -12.20
C GLU A 63 -3.18 -10.95 -13.04
N GLU A 64 -2.67 -12.16 -12.95
CA GLU A 64 -1.44 -12.57 -13.65
C GLU A 64 -1.55 -12.34 -15.16
N GLY A 65 -0.62 -11.57 -15.73
CA GLY A 65 -0.61 -11.24 -17.17
C GLY A 65 -1.64 -10.19 -17.61
N ALA A 66 -2.47 -9.64 -16.71
CA ALA A 66 -3.54 -8.71 -17.07
C ALA A 66 -3.04 -7.27 -17.36
N ALA A 67 -1.82 -6.92 -16.97
CA ALA A 67 -1.29 -5.56 -17.10
C ALA A 67 -1.29 -5.02 -18.54
N ASP A 68 -0.99 -5.88 -19.52
CA ASP A 68 -0.98 -5.52 -20.96
C ASP A 68 -2.40 -5.34 -21.53
N GLY A 69 -3.41 -5.84 -20.83
CA GLY A 69 -4.82 -5.78 -21.20
C GLY A 69 -5.52 -4.47 -20.84
N VAL A 70 -4.86 -3.53 -20.16
CA VAL A 70 -5.46 -2.27 -19.72
C VAL A 70 -5.91 -1.43 -20.91
N ARG A 71 -7.19 -1.03 -20.92
CA ARG A 71 -7.80 -0.18 -21.95
C ARG A 71 -8.55 1.02 -21.37
N THR A 72 -8.81 1.00 -20.06
CA THR A 72 -9.49 2.09 -19.35
C THR A 72 -9.03 2.09 -17.90
N SER A 73 -9.06 3.25 -17.27
CA SER A 73 -8.74 3.43 -15.86
C SER A 73 -9.68 4.45 -15.20
N LEU A 74 -9.90 4.27 -13.89
CA LEU A 74 -10.59 5.23 -13.06
C LEU A 74 -9.66 5.59 -11.88
N ARG A 75 -9.20 6.84 -11.85
CA ARG A 75 -8.42 7.38 -10.74
C ARG A 75 -9.36 8.06 -9.75
N LEU A 76 -9.23 7.69 -8.48
CA LEU A 76 -9.91 8.31 -7.35
C LEU A 76 -8.86 8.96 -6.46
N THR A 77 -9.04 10.24 -6.15
CA THR A 77 -8.19 10.92 -5.16
C THR A 77 -8.84 10.75 -3.79
N LEU A 78 -8.19 10.09 -2.87
CA LEU A 78 -8.64 9.98 -1.49
C LEU A 78 -8.03 11.13 -0.68
N PRO A 79 -8.76 11.72 0.30
CA PRO A 79 -8.15 12.67 1.22
C PRO A 79 -6.96 11.99 1.93
N GLY A 80 -5.90 12.73 2.14
CA GLY A 80 -4.76 12.22 2.90
C GLY A 80 -5.10 12.03 4.37
N ALA A 81 -4.38 11.13 5.03
CA ALA A 81 -4.52 10.88 6.46
C ALA A 81 -4.19 12.15 7.27
N GLY A 82 -5.13 12.58 8.10
CA GLY A 82 -4.98 13.69 9.04
C GLY A 82 -5.75 14.97 8.68
N GLU A 83 -6.21 15.66 9.72
CA GLU A 83 -6.91 16.96 9.61
C GLU A 83 -5.99 18.10 9.13
N ASP A 84 -4.68 17.88 9.11
CA ASP A 84 -3.69 18.84 8.62
C ASP A 84 -3.54 18.70 7.10
N SER A 85 -3.73 19.80 6.38
CA SER A 85 -3.52 19.93 4.91
C SER A 85 -2.11 19.54 4.40
N ALA A 86 -1.28 18.98 5.27
CA ALA A 86 0.09 18.56 4.99
C ALA A 86 0.22 17.06 4.60
N SER A 87 -0.85 16.26 4.76
CA SER A 87 -0.79 14.85 4.38
C SER A 87 -0.90 14.70 2.87
N PRO A 88 0.01 13.92 2.24
CA PRO A 88 0.00 13.77 0.80
C PRO A 88 -1.28 13.06 0.34
N PRO A 89 -1.87 13.48 -0.80
CA PRO A 89 -3.05 12.84 -1.34
C PRO A 89 -2.74 11.39 -1.75
N VAL A 90 -3.69 10.51 -1.45
CA VAL A 90 -3.63 9.10 -1.88
C VAL A 90 -4.44 8.95 -3.15
N ALA A 91 -3.85 8.41 -4.19
CA ALA A 91 -4.56 8.07 -5.42
C ALA A 91 -4.80 6.56 -5.47
N LEU A 92 -6.07 6.18 -5.62
CA LEU A 92 -6.49 4.82 -5.96
C LEU A 92 -6.82 4.80 -7.44
N ILE A 93 -6.28 3.83 -8.18
CA ILE A 93 -6.52 3.67 -9.61
C ILE A 93 -7.05 2.26 -9.84
N LEU A 94 -8.22 2.17 -10.48
CA LEU A 94 -8.83 0.92 -10.94
C LEU A 94 -8.55 0.75 -12.43
N TYR A 95 -8.30 -0.47 -12.88
CA TYR A 95 -7.97 -0.80 -14.26
C TYR A 95 -8.92 -1.83 -14.84
N ALA A 96 -9.30 -1.66 -16.10
CA ALA A 96 -10.15 -2.62 -16.80
C ALA A 96 -9.76 -2.78 -18.28
N GLY A 97 -10.19 -3.92 -18.86
CA GLY A 97 -9.88 -4.30 -20.24
C GLY A 97 -10.89 -3.78 -21.27
N THR A 98 -12.03 -3.22 -20.86
CA THR A 98 -13.05 -2.72 -21.77
C THR A 98 -13.17 -1.22 -21.68
N PRO A 99 -12.93 -0.43 -22.76
CA PRO A 99 -13.06 1.03 -22.75
C PRO A 99 -14.42 1.48 -22.27
N GLY A 100 -14.45 2.59 -21.51
CA GLY A 100 -15.68 3.23 -21.05
C GLY A 100 -16.41 2.52 -19.90
N THR A 101 -15.91 1.40 -19.43
CA THR A 101 -16.56 0.58 -18.40
C THR A 101 -16.70 1.30 -17.05
N PHE A 102 -15.87 2.31 -16.79
CA PHE A 102 -15.90 3.08 -15.54
C PHE A 102 -16.77 4.35 -15.59
N VAL A 103 -17.39 4.69 -16.73
CA VAL A 103 -18.14 5.95 -16.88
C VAL A 103 -19.31 6.01 -15.89
N ASP A 104 -20.16 4.98 -15.90
CA ASP A 104 -21.30 4.90 -15.00
C ASP A 104 -20.87 4.75 -13.54
N LEU A 105 -19.83 3.96 -13.29
CA LEU A 105 -19.28 3.77 -11.95
C LEU A 105 -18.75 5.08 -11.37
N ALA A 106 -18.03 5.88 -12.15
CA ALA A 106 -17.52 7.19 -11.71
C ALA A 106 -18.65 8.15 -11.35
N ALA A 107 -19.71 8.18 -12.18
CA ALA A 107 -20.90 9.00 -11.93
C ALA A 107 -21.64 8.55 -10.65
N ASP A 108 -21.85 7.25 -10.49
CA ASP A 108 -22.50 6.67 -9.31
C ASP A 108 -21.71 6.95 -8.03
N LEU A 109 -20.38 6.77 -8.07
CA LEU A 109 -19.51 7.03 -6.92
C LEU A 109 -19.49 8.50 -6.54
N ALA A 110 -19.40 9.41 -7.52
CA ALA A 110 -19.48 10.85 -7.28
C ALA A 110 -20.78 11.23 -6.56
N TRP A 111 -21.90 10.66 -7.02
CA TRP A 111 -23.23 10.91 -6.42
C TRP A 111 -23.34 10.29 -5.02
N LEU A 112 -22.93 9.04 -4.83
CA LEU A 112 -23.05 8.32 -3.55
C LEU A 112 -22.14 8.89 -2.46
N THR A 113 -20.95 9.36 -2.83
CA THR A 113 -19.98 9.93 -1.89
C THR A 113 -20.16 11.45 -1.68
N GLY A 114 -20.98 12.09 -2.50
CA GLY A 114 -21.15 13.56 -2.49
C GLY A 114 -19.89 14.32 -2.93
N ARG A 115 -18.96 13.65 -3.60
CA ARG A 115 -17.67 14.22 -4.01
C ARG A 115 -17.78 14.83 -5.42
N PRO A 116 -16.98 15.87 -5.71
CA PRO A 116 -17.01 16.49 -7.02
C PRO A 116 -16.52 15.48 -8.11
N PRO A 117 -17.09 15.53 -9.34
CA PRO A 117 -16.66 14.65 -10.44
C PRO A 117 -15.17 14.76 -10.79
N SER A 118 -14.53 15.88 -10.48
CA SER A 118 -13.08 16.07 -10.67
C SER A 118 -12.20 15.09 -9.85
N ASP A 119 -12.74 14.51 -8.79
CA ASP A 119 -12.04 13.52 -7.96
C ASP A 119 -12.02 12.14 -8.62
N PHE A 120 -12.76 11.96 -9.71
CA PHE A 120 -12.94 10.72 -10.46
C PHE A 120 -12.46 10.91 -11.91
N ALA A 121 -11.17 10.76 -12.12
CA ALA A 121 -10.58 10.99 -13.44
C ALA A 121 -10.53 9.69 -14.26
N LEU A 122 -11.11 9.73 -15.46
CA LEU A 122 -11.14 8.61 -16.39
C LEU A 122 -9.93 8.63 -17.32
N ASP A 123 -9.39 7.44 -17.63
CA ASP A 123 -8.40 7.17 -18.68
C ASP A 123 -7.09 7.97 -18.60
N GLN A 124 -6.74 8.49 -17.42
CA GLN A 124 -5.47 9.19 -17.21
C GLN A 124 -4.27 8.24 -17.06
N HIS A 125 -4.51 6.97 -16.73
CA HIS A 125 -3.50 5.97 -16.46
C HIS A 125 -3.80 4.69 -17.24
N LEU A 126 -3.39 4.63 -18.50
CA LEU A 126 -3.61 3.47 -19.39
C LEU A 126 -2.45 2.47 -19.37
N SER A 127 -1.42 2.74 -18.61
CA SER A 127 -0.32 1.80 -18.37
C SER A 127 -0.31 1.41 -16.91
N ALA A 128 -0.30 0.11 -16.65
CA ALA A 128 -0.04 -0.37 -15.30
C ALA A 128 1.34 0.12 -14.86
N PRO A 129 1.50 0.58 -13.61
CA PRO A 129 2.84 0.82 -13.06
C PRO A 129 3.66 -0.46 -13.24
N PRO A 130 4.97 -0.38 -13.55
CA PRO A 130 5.81 -1.56 -13.67
C PRO A 130 5.63 -2.39 -12.39
N GLY A 131 5.15 -3.63 -12.54
CA GLY A 131 4.71 -4.46 -11.45
C GLY A 131 5.83 -4.72 -10.46
N SER A 132 5.74 -4.13 -9.31
CA SER A 132 6.25 -4.77 -8.12
C SER A 132 5.24 -5.86 -7.79
N ASP A 133 5.65 -7.13 -7.74
CA ASP A 133 4.83 -8.18 -7.13
C ASP A 133 4.21 -7.62 -5.86
N ALA A 134 2.87 -7.56 -5.80
CA ALA A 134 2.16 -6.88 -4.72
C ALA A 134 2.61 -7.37 -3.33
N GLY A 135 2.92 -8.66 -3.22
CA GLY A 135 3.50 -9.25 -2.02
C GLY A 135 4.91 -8.76 -1.71
N THR A 136 5.72 -8.50 -2.74
CA THR A 136 7.12 -8.05 -2.58
C THR A 136 7.19 -6.58 -2.20
N SER A 137 6.37 -5.71 -2.83
CA SER A 137 6.38 -4.27 -2.52
C SER A 137 5.83 -3.96 -1.13
N LEU A 138 4.81 -4.70 -0.68
CA LEU A 138 4.26 -4.55 0.67
C LEU A 138 5.20 -5.07 1.75
N ARG A 139 5.82 -6.23 1.51
CA ARG A 139 6.84 -6.75 2.39
C ARG A 139 8.01 -5.78 2.48
N ALA A 140 8.44 -5.21 1.35
CA ALA A 140 9.48 -4.20 1.31
C ALA A 140 9.09 -2.93 2.07
N ALA A 141 7.88 -2.40 1.86
CA ALA A 141 7.38 -1.25 2.61
C ALA A 141 7.28 -1.53 4.11
N SER A 142 6.79 -2.71 4.51
CA SER A 142 6.72 -3.12 5.91
C SER A 142 8.10 -3.18 6.56
N VAL A 143 9.08 -3.81 5.90
CA VAL A 143 10.45 -3.92 6.38
C VAL A 143 11.11 -2.54 6.50
N ILE A 144 10.93 -1.68 5.50
CA ILE A 144 11.43 -0.30 5.53
C ILE A 144 10.82 0.48 6.69
N ASN A 145 9.50 0.42 6.88
CA ASN A 145 8.82 1.11 7.97
C ASN A 145 9.24 0.59 9.35
N GLN A 146 9.43 -0.72 9.50
CA GLN A 146 9.96 -1.29 10.74
C GLN A 146 11.38 -0.78 11.04
N ALA A 147 12.26 -0.74 10.04
CA ALA A 147 13.62 -0.22 10.21
C ALA A 147 13.60 1.28 10.57
N ILE A 148 12.71 2.07 9.96
CA ILE A 148 12.49 3.48 10.32
C ILE A 148 12.03 3.58 11.78
N GLY A 149 11.07 2.76 12.21
CA GLY A 149 10.63 2.69 13.61
C GLY A 149 11.78 2.42 14.58
N VAL A 150 12.67 1.49 14.23
CA VAL A 150 13.89 1.21 15.00
C VAL A 150 14.80 2.43 15.11
N LEU A 151 15.02 3.14 14.01
CA LEU A 151 15.84 4.35 14.01
C LEU A 151 15.21 5.46 14.87
N ILE A 152 13.88 5.59 14.84
CA ILE A 152 13.15 6.53 15.72
C ILE A 152 13.33 6.14 17.19
N CYS A 153 13.22 4.85 17.55
CA CYS A 153 13.50 4.37 18.90
C CYS A 153 14.96 4.63 19.34
N ARG A 154 15.89 4.74 18.38
CA ARG A 154 17.30 5.14 18.63
C ARG A 154 17.50 6.65 18.72
N GLY A 155 16.42 7.45 18.72
CA GLY A 155 16.45 8.91 18.92
C GLY A 155 16.49 9.76 17.66
N TYR A 156 16.34 9.17 16.47
CA TYR A 156 16.21 9.95 15.23
C TYR A 156 14.78 10.48 15.07
N THR A 157 14.63 11.68 14.55
CA THR A 157 13.32 12.15 14.09
C THR A 157 12.88 11.35 12.84
N PRO A 158 11.58 11.26 12.51
CA PRO A 158 11.12 10.53 11.32
C PRO A 158 11.87 10.94 10.05
N ARG A 159 12.05 12.23 9.80
CA ARG A 159 12.81 12.74 8.65
C ARG A 159 14.27 12.29 8.67
N GLN A 160 14.92 12.33 9.83
CA GLN A 160 16.31 11.87 9.99
C GLN A 160 16.43 10.36 9.79
N ALA A 161 15.45 9.56 10.25
CA ALA A 161 15.42 8.13 10.08
C ALA A 161 15.34 7.76 8.58
N HIS A 162 14.46 8.40 7.81
CA HIS A 162 14.38 8.23 6.36
C HIS A 162 15.69 8.60 5.65
N SER A 163 16.26 9.78 5.97
CA SER A 163 17.52 10.23 5.39
C SER A 163 18.68 9.30 5.75
N LYS A 164 18.73 8.80 6.99
CA LYS A 164 19.74 7.86 7.44
C LYS A 164 19.68 6.54 6.68
N LEU A 165 18.48 5.98 6.51
CA LEU A 165 18.28 4.74 5.75
C LEU A 165 18.72 4.91 4.29
N ALA A 166 18.34 6.03 3.65
CA ALA A 166 18.74 6.33 2.27
C ALA A 166 20.26 6.44 2.14
N THR A 167 20.92 7.24 3.01
CA THR A 167 22.38 7.42 2.99
C THR A 167 23.13 6.10 3.21
N GLN A 168 22.61 5.21 4.07
CA GLN A 168 23.21 3.90 4.30
C GLN A 168 23.07 2.99 3.08
N ALA A 169 21.92 3.01 2.40
CA ALA A 169 21.69 2.26 1.17
C ALA A 169 22.65 2.71 0.05
N ASP A 170 22.73 4.02 -0.16
CA ASP A 170 23.64 4.63 -1.16
C ASP A 170 25.11 4.32 -0.85
N GLY A 171 25.52 4.43 0.41
CA GLY A 171 26.89 4.17 0.86
C GLY A 171 27.28 2.69 0.75
N ALA A 172 26.33 1.78 0.87
CA ALA A 172 26.55 0.33 0.73
C ALA A 172 26.37 -0.16 -0.73
N GLY A 173 25.90 0.68 -1.65
CA GLY A 173 25.55 0.30 -3.02
C GLY A 173 24.40 -0.72 -3.07
N THR A 174 23.49 -0.67 -2.10
CA THR A 174 22.34 -1.57 -1.97
C THR A 174 21.03 -0.78 -2.06
N ASP A 175 19.90 -1.48 -2.22
CA ASP A 175 18.59 -0.86 -2.14
C ASP A 175 18.16 -0.63 -0.67
N ARG A 176 17.14 0.22 -0.48
CA ARG A 176 16.60 0.57 0.86
C ARG A 176 16.00 -0.64 1.58
N TYR A 177 15.43 -1.61 0.86
CA TYR A 177 14.86 -2.81 1.45
C TYR A 177 15.96 -3.68 2.08
N THR A 178 17.02 -3.97 1.33
CA THR A 178 18.18 -4.76 1.80
C THR A 178 18.84 -4.10 3.02
N THR A 179 18.99 -2.77 2.98
CA THR A 179 19.54 -2.00 4.09
C THR A 179 18.61 -2.05 5.32
N ALA A 180 17.30 -1.91 5.11
CA ALA A 180 16.31 -2.01 6.17
C ALA A 180 16.32 -3.40 6.82
N GLN A 181 16.40 -4.45 6.03
CA GLN A 181 16.51 -5.82 6.51
C GLN A 181 17.75 -6.02 7.38
N SER A 182 18.91 -5.51 6.96
CA SER A 182 20.15 -5.55 7.75
C SER A 182 20.00 -4.83 9.11
N ILE A 183 19.28 -3.71 9.16
CA ILE A 183 19.00 -3.01 10.42
C ILE A 183 18.14 -3.87 11.36
N LEU A 184 17.15 -4.58 10.85
CA LEU A 184 16.30 -5.47 11.64
C LEU A 184 17.05 -6.72 12.11
N ASP A 185 17.87 -7.31 11.25
CA ASP A 185 18.68 -8.48 11.58
C ASP A 185 19.67 -8.21 12.73
N THR A 186 20.24 -6.98 12.76
CA THR A 186 21.12 -6.56 13.86
C THR A 186 20.39 -6.45 15.21
N LEU A 187 19.08 -6.22 15.21
CA LEU A 187 18.28 -6.23 16.46
C LEU A 187 18.04 -7.65 16.96
N THR A 188 17.71 -8.55 16.04
CA THR A 188 17.42 -9.95 16.37
C THR A 188 18.69 -10.66 16.88
N ALA A 189 19.87 -10.24 16.38
CA ALA A 189 21.15 -10.73 16.85
C ALA A 189 21.61 -10.13 18.19
N ALA A 190 21.07 -8.96 18.57
CA ALA A 190 21.45 -8.24 19.79
C ALA A 190 20.59 -8.61 21.01
N ASP A 191 19.56 -9.49 20.87
CA ASP A 191 18.75 -9.98 21.99
C ASP A 191 19.17 -11.43 22.36
N PRO A 192 20.21 -11.61 23.19
CA PRO A 192 20.72 -12.93 23.59
C PRO A 192 19.74 -13.71 24.47
N ALA A 193 18.71 -13.05 25.02
CA ALA A 193 17.76 -13.67 25.92
C ALA A 193 16.83 -14.70 25.23
N ASP A 194 16.64 -14.61 23.90
CA ASP A 194 15.86 -15.58 23.14
C ASP A 194 16.69 -16.80 22.67
N ALA A 195 18.00 -16.67 22.58
CA ALA A 195 18.89 -17.77 22.24
C ALA A 195 18.98 -18.80 23.40
N GLU A 196 18.99 -18.33 24.64
CA GLU A 196 19.03 -19.20 25.82
C GLU A 196 17.70 -19.95 26.08
N ARG A 197 16.55 -19.35 25.76
CA ARG A 197 15.25 -20.03 25.88
C ARG A 197 15.09 -21.18 24.89
N ARG A 198 15.66 -21.07 23.69
CA ARG A 198 15.63 -22.16 22.69
C ARG A 198 16.61 -23.28 23.00
N SER A 199 17.75 -22.99 23.65
CA SER A 199 18.74 -24.00 24.05
C SER A 199 18.30 -24.78 25.29
N GLY A 200 17.56 -24.15 26.21
CA GLY A 200 17.07 -24.82 27.44
C GLY A 200 15.93 -25.82 27.19
N ALA A 201 15.19 -25.71 26.09
CA ALA A 201 14.09 -26.60 25.77
C ALA A 201 14.50 -27.96 25.18
N GLN A 202 15.75 -28.15 24.79
CA GLN A 202 16.24 -29.40 24.17
C GLN A 202 16.94 -30.35 25.16
N HIS A 203 17.18 -29.97 26.41
CA HIS A 203 17.87 -30.81 27.39
C HIS A 203 16.95 -31.45 28.45
N GLY A 204 15.63 -31.36 28.28
CA GLY A 204 14.63 -31.87 29.24
C GLY A 204 13.96 -33.21 28.88
N LEU A 205 14.42 -33.94 27.87
CA LEU A 205 13.73 -35.17 27.42
C LEU A 205 14.67 -36.38 27.31
N THR A 206 15.53 -36.60 28.33
CA THR A 206 16.22 -37.90 28.52
C THR A 206 16.44 -38.11 30.03
N ALA A 207 15.45 -38.61 30.69
CA ALA A 207 15.56 -39.40 31.93
C ALA A 207 14.28 -40.24 32.06
#